data_0fbc1872aa1b027dfeee030967542b6a
#
_entry.id   0fbc1872aa1b027dfeee030967542b6a
#
_cell.length_a   1.000
_cell.length_b   1.000
_cell.length_c   1.000
_cell.angle_alpha   90.00
_cell.angle_beta   90.00
_cell.angle_gamma   90.00
#
_symmetry.space_group_name_H-M   'P 1'
#
loop_
_entity.id
_entity.type
_entity.pdbx_description
1 polymer ?
#
loop_
_entity_poly.entity_id
_entity_poly.type
_entity_poly.pdbx_seq_one_letter_code
_entity_poly.pdbx_strand_id
1 'polypeptide(L)'
;LKVIDDPSQRKVTCKLIGGQLRVQGKELTTERTQKAVRQWYRDRAEDVFQRRLNMMVEALPWAKTIPDWRMIEMQTQWGSCSPEGAVLLNPHLIKANTRAIDYVLLHELCHLLEHNHSPRFYALLDRFMPEWRSVKERLDGQAEQLLLGA
;
A
#
# COMPACT_ATOMS: atom_id res chain seq x y z
N LEU A 1 -10.23 12.66 11.13
CA LEU A 1 -11.28 12.90 10.13
C LEU A 1 -12.17 14.05 10.54
N LYS A 2 -12.38 15.00 9.65
CA LYS A 2 -13.33 16.09 9.82
C LYS A 2 -14.29 16.09 8.64
N VAL A 3 -15.57 16.15 8.93
CA VAL A 3 -16.63 16.17 7.93
C VAL A 3 -17.26 17.57 7.90
N ILE A 4 -17.34 18.17 6.71
CA ILE A 4 -17.91 19.50 6.50
C ILE A 4 -19.00 19.40 5.45
N ASP A 5 -20.25 19.62 5.85
CA ASP A 5 -21.37 19.69 4.91
C ASP A 5 -21.43 21.10 4.31
N ASP A 6 -21.21 21.21 3.02
CA ASP A 6 -21.19 22.48 2.29
C ASP A 6 -22.18 22.42 1.13
N PRO A 7 -23.36 23.06 1.26
CA PRO A 7 -24.39 23.04 0.22
C PRO A 7 -23.95 23.67 -1.11
N SER A 8 -22.91 24.51 -1.09
CA SER A 8 -22.43 25.20 -2.29
C SER A 8 -21.50 24.27 -3.12
N GLN A 9 -20.98 23.20 -2.52
CA GLN A 9 -20.01 22.32 -3.15
C GLN A 9 -20.67 21.06 -3.69
N ARG A 10 -20.79 20.96 -5.02
CA ARG A 10 -21.44 19.82 -5.67
C ARG A 10 -20.64 18.52 -5.57
N LYS A 11 -19.31 18.61 -5.64
CA LYS A 11 -18.44 17.43 -5.56
C LYS A 11 -17.98 17.20 -4.13
N VAL A 12 -17.96 15.93 -3.73
CA VAL A 12 -17.35 15.52 -2.47
C VAL A 12 -15.83 15.50 -2.66
N THR A 13 -15.13 16.22 -1.79
CA THR A 13 -13.67 16.24 -1.76
C THR A 13 -13.15 15.67 -0.45
N CYS A 14 -12.00 15.01 -0.51
CA CYS A 14 -11.27 14.56 0.67
C CYS A 14 -9.83 15.02 0.55
N LYS A 15 -9.35 15.77 1.55
CA LYS A 15 -8.01 16.36 1.55
C LYS A 15 -7.34 16.21 2.90
N LEU A 16 -6.04 16.06 2.89
CA LEU A 16 -5.22 16.10 4.10
C LEU A 16 -4.75 17.54 4.34
N ILE A 17 -5.20 18.14 5.42
CA ILE A 17 -4.86 19.52 5.78
C ILE A 17 -4.46 19.54 7.26
N GLY A 18 -3.23 19.97 7.55
CA GLY A 18 -2.73 20.07 8.92
C GLY A 18 -2.78 18.76 9.68
N GLY A 19 -2.45 17.65 9.04
CA GLY A 19 -2.49 16.32 9.64
C GLY A 19 -3.89 15.73 9.81
N GLN A 20 -4.91 16.39 9.27
CA GLN A 20 -6.31 15.98 9.41
C GLN A 20 -6.93 15.72 8.03
N LEU A 21 -7.58 14.57 7.88
CA LEU A 21 -8.41 14.31 6.70
C LEU A 21 -9.70 15.11 6.81
N ARG A 22 -9.99 15.91 5.78
CA ARG A 22 -11.20 16.70 5.68
C ARG A 22 -12.02 16.25 4.49
N VAL A 23 -13.26 15.84 4.76
CA VAL A 23 -14.25 15.52 3.74
C VAL A 23 -15.24 16.67 3.66
N GLN A 24 -15.41 17.23 2.48
CA GLN A 24 -16.27 18.38 2.25
C GLN A 24 -17.14 18.13 1.03
N GLY A 25 -18.41 18.49 1.13
CA GLY A 25 -19.35 18.35 0.03
C GLY A 25 -20.78 18.57 0.48
N LYS A 26 -21.70 18.48 -0.48
CA LYS A 26 -23.14 18.64 -0.26
C LYS A 26 -23.78 17.29 0.09
N GLU A 27 -24.70 17.30 1.06
CA GLU A 27 -25.47 16.12 1.45
C GLU A 27 -24.57 14.93 1.82
N LEU A 28 -23.62 15.17 2.73
CA LEU A 28 -22.69 14.14 3.18
C LEU A 28 -23.37 13.12 4.07
N THR A 29 -23.66 11.97 3.51
CA THR A 29 -24.06 10.78 4.26
C THR A 29 -22.83 10.04 4.76
N THR A 30 -23.00 9.12 5.70
CA THR A 30 -21.93 8.24 6.16
C THR A 30 -21.31 7.48 4.98
N GLU A 31 -22.13 6.96 4.06
CA GLU A 31 -21.67 6.22 2.89
C GLU A 31 -20.84 7.08 1.94
N ARG A 32 -21.30 8.31 1.67
CA ARG A 32 -20.56 9.24 0.79
C ARG A 32 -19.25 9.66 1.41
N THR A 33 -19.23 9.89 2.71
CA THR A 33 -18.02 10.22 3.47
C THR A 33 -17.02 9.07 3.42
N GLN A 34 -17.47 7.85 3.70
CA GLN A 34 -16.61 6.65 3.67
C GLN A 34 -16.05 6.39 2.27
N LYS A 35 -16.86 6.58 1.24
CA LYS A 35 -16.44 6.44 -0.16
C LYS A 35 -15.33 7.44 -0.49
N ALA A 36 -15.50 8.69 -0.09
CA ALA A 36 -14.50 9.75 -0.33
C ALA A 36 -13.18 9.45 0.38
N VAL A 37 -13.23 9.00 1.63
CA VAL A 37 -12.04 8.62 2.41
C VAL A 37 -11.34 7.42 1.78
N ARG A 38 -12.09 6.40 1.39
CA ARG A 38 -11.55 5.20 0.75
C ARG A 38 -10.86 5.55 -0.57
N GLN A 39 -11.46 6.42 -1.37
CA GLN A 39 -10.87 6.86 -2.63
C GLN A 39 -9.60 7.68 -2.39
N TRP A 40 -9.57 8.52 -1.36
CA TRP A 40 -8.38 9.27 -1.00
C TRP A 40 -7.20 8.34 -0.66
N TYR A 41 -7.44 7.33 0.16
CA TYR A 41 -6.41 6.34 0.49
C TYR A 41 -5.94 5.57 -0.74
N ARG A 42 -6.86 5.20 -1.62
CA ARG A 42 -6.54 4.47 -2.84
C ARG A 42 -5.68 5.30 -3.79
N ASP A 43 -6.01 6.55 -4.00
CA ASP A 43 -5.23 7.46 -4.85
C ASP A 43 -3.83 7.66 -4.28
N ARG A 44 -3.73 7.83 -2.97
CA ARG A 44 -2.45 7.97 -2.31
C ARG A 44 -1.62 6.68 -2.40
N ALA A 45 -2.26 5.52 -2.24
CA ALA A 45 -1.60 4.23 -2.37
C ALA A 45 -1.01 4.06 -3.77
N GLU A 46 -1.77 4.36 -4.80
CA GLU A 46 -1.31 4.27 -6.18
C GLU A 46 -0.06 5.13 -6.42
N ASP A 47 -0.09 6.38 -5.98
CA ASP A 47 1.04 7.30 -6.11
C ASP A 47 2.28 6.83 -5.33
N VAL A 48 2.10 6.48 -4.06
CA VAL A 48 3.21 6.07 -3.19
C VAL A 48 3.80 4.74 -3.66
N PHE A 49 2.97 3.75 -3.97
CA PHE A 49 3.44 2.44 -4.42
C PHE A 49 4.23 2.55 -5.73
N GLN A 50 3.74 3.35 -6.67
CA GLN A 50 4.47 3.57 -7.92
C GLN A 50 5.84 4.20 -7.69
N ARG A 51 5.91 5.23 -6.86
CA ARG A 51 7.18 5.89 -6.55
C ARG A 51 8.15 4.95 -5.83
N ARG A 52 7.66 4.18 -4.86
CA ARG A 52 8.51 3.24 -4.12
C ARG A 52 8.97 2.09 -4.99
N LEU A 53 8.11 1.57 -5.87
CA LEU A 53 8.49 0.55 -6.85
C LEU A 53 9.58 1.05 -7.80
N ASN A 54 9.44 2.27 -8.32
CA ASN A 54 10.46 2.88 -9.18
C ASN A 54 11.82 2.92 -8.50
N MET A 55 11.87 3.35 -7.24
CA MET A 55 13.10 3.44 -6.46
C MET A 55 13.72 2.06 -6.22
N MET A 56 12.89 1.06 -5.90
CA MET A 56 13.38 -0.30 -5.61
C MET A 56 13.91 -1.00 -6.85
N VAL A 57 13.21 -0.87 -7.97
CA VAL A 57 13.65 -1.49 -9.23
C VAL A 57 15.04 -1.00 -9.63
N GLU A 58 15.33 0.29 -9.43
CA GLU A 58 16.66 0.84 -9.67
C GLU A 58 17.74 0.23 -8.76
N ALA A 59 17.37 -0.14 -7.54
CA ALA A 59 18.32 -0.68 -6.55
C ALA A 59 18.52 -2.19 -6.65
N LEU A 60 17.63 -2.93 -7.31
CA LEU A 60 17.65 -4.39 -7.36
C LEU A 60 18.26 -4.91 -8.67
N PRO A 61 19.32 -5.73 -8.60
CA PRO A 61 20.05 -6.19 -9.81
C PRO A 61 19.22 -7.01 -10.80
N TRP A 62 18.21 -7.74 -10.31
CA TRP A 62 17.37 -8.59 -11.16
C TRP A 62 16.13 -7.90 -11.72
N ALA A 63 15.76 -6.75 -11.17
CA ALA A 63 14.58 -6.02 -11.58
C ALA A 63 14.97 -5.02 -12.68
N LYS A 64 14.84 -5.43 -13.94
CA LYS A 64 15.24 -4.61 -15.09
C LYS A 64 14.18 -3.58 -15.45
N THR A 65 12.91 -3.91 -15.21
CA THR A 65 11.76 -3.06 -15.50
C THR A 65 10.77 -3.14 -14.35
N ILE A 66 9.91 -2.13 -14.23
CA ILE A 66 8.83 -2.17 -13.25
C ILE A 66 7.84 -3.24 -13.68
N PRO A 67 7.50 -4.21 -12.81
CA PRO A 67 6.53 -5.24 -13.16
C PRO A 67 5.14 -4.65 -13.34
N ASP A 68 4.28 -5.35 -14.07
CA ASP A 68 2.86 -5.05 -14.06
C ASP A 68 2.32 -5.20 -12.65
N TRP A 69 1.61 -4.20 -12.16
CA TRP A 69 1.06 -4.24 -10.82
C TRP A 69 -0.33 -3.61 -10.76
N ARG A 70 -1.13 -4.10 -9.85
CA ARG A 70 -2.47 -3.58 -9.59
C ARG A 70 -2.76 -3.61 -8.11
N MET A 71 -3.72 -2.81 -7.69
CA MET A 71 -4.24 -2.83 -6.33
C MET A 71 -5.52 -3.65 -6.26
N ILE A 72 -5.60 -4.52 -5.26
CA ILE A 72 -6.79 -5.27 -4.92
C ILE A 72 -6.87 -5.43 -3.40
N GLU A 73 -8.05 -5.18 -2.84
CA GLU A 73 -8.26 -5.41 -1.41
C GLU A 73 -8.21 -6.90 -1.11
N MET A 74 -7.42 -7.26 -0.10
CA MET A 74 -7.26 -8.62 0.39
C MET A 74 -7.49 -8.65 1.89
N GLN A 75 -8.04 -9.75 2.40
CA GLN A 75 -8.38 -9.85 3.83
C GLN A 75 -7.20 -10.25 4.71
N THR A 76 -6.25 -11.01 4.16
CA THR A 76 -5.16 -11.62 4.94
C THR A 76 -3.77 -11.39 4.37
N GLN A 77 -3.66 -10.75 3.21
CA GLN A 77 -2.38 -10.54 2.54
C GLN A 77 -2.16 -9.06 2.22
N TRP A 78 -0.90 -8.65 2.24
CA TRP A 78 -0.49 -7.30 1.84
C TRP A 78 -0.14 -7.23 0.35
N GLY A 79 0.29 -8.34 -0.22
CA GLY A 79 0.66 -8.42 -1.62
C GLY A 79 0.74 -9.86 -2.09
N SER A 80 0.89 -10.03 -3.40
CA SER A 80 1.17 -11.31 -4.03
C SER A 80 1.89 -11.09 -5.35
N CYS A 81 2.58 -12.13 -5.82
CA CYS A 81 3.27 -12.11 -7.11
C CYS A 81 2.93 -13.39 -7.85
N SER A 82 2.42 -13.26 -9.08
CA SER A 82 2.13 -14.41 -9.93
C SER A 82 3.42 -15.01 -10.51
N PRO A 83 3.41 -16.29 -10.95
CA PRO A 83 4.57 -16.87 -11.64
C PRO A 83 4.97 -16.09 -12.89
N GLU A 84 4.03 -15.39 -13.54
CA GLU A 84 4.28 -14.55 -14.71
C GLU A 84 4.88 -13.18 -14.36
N GLY A 85 5.00 -12.86 -13.07
CA GLY A 85 5.61 -11.63 -12.61
C GLY A 85 4.64 -10.46 -12.43
N ALA A 86 3.34 -10.71 -12.38
CA ALA A 86 2.35 -9.69 -12.06
C ALA A 86 2.21 -9.54 -10.55
N VAL A 87 2.27 -8.31 -10.06
CA VAL A 87 2.22 -7.99 -8.63
C VAL A 87 0.85 -7.42 -8.26
N LEU A 88 0.27 -7.94 -7.18
CA LEU A 88 -0.94 -7.41 -6.58
C LEU A 88 -0.59 -6.80 -5.22
N LEU A 89 -1.10 -5.62 -4.94
CA LEU A 89 -0.84 -4.89 -3.70
C LEU A 89 -2.16 -4.50 -3.04
N ASN A 90 -2.22 -4.68 -1.73
CA ASN A 90 -3.39 -4.29 -0.96
C ASN A 90 -3.34 -2.78 -0.71
N PRO A 91 -4.37 -2.00 -1.10
CA PRO A 91 -4.39 -0.56 -0.87
C PRO A 91 -4.33 -0.18 0.61
N HIS A 92 -4.79 -1.03 1.53
CA HIS A 92 -4.69 -0.78 2.97
C HIS A 92 -3.25 -0.69 3.48
N LEU A 93 -2.29 -1.20 2.72
CA LEU A 93 -0.86 -1.08 3.04
C LEU A 93 -0.40 0.38 3.14
N ILE A 94 -1.08 1.30 2.45
CA ILE A 94 -0.74 2.73 2.51
C ILE A 94 -0.82 3.32 3.91
N LYS A 95 -1.60 2.70 4.79
CA LYS A 95 -1.76 3.14 6.19
C LYS A 95 -0.57 2.78 7.06
N ALA A 96 0.28 1.87 6.60
CA ALA A 96 1.51 1.48 7.29
C ALA A 96 2.62 2.52 7.06
N ASN A 97 3.70 2.42 7.84
CA ASN A 97 4.85 3.29 7.62
C ASN A 97 5.58 2.93 6.33
N THR A 98 6.43 3.84 5.85
CA THR A 98 7.18 3.66 4.60
C THR A 98 8.04 2.41 4.62
N ARG A 99 8.64 2.08 5.76
CA ARG A 99 9.50 0.91 5.89
C ARG A 99 8.72 -0.39 5.70
N ALA A 100 7.50 -0.46 6.23
CA ALA A 100 6.62 -1.61 6.01
C ALA A 100 6.17 -1.73 4.56
N ILE A 101 5.87 -0.62 3.91
CA ILE A 101 5.54 -0.58 2.48
C ILE A 101 6.73 -1.13 1.69
N ASP A 102 7.93 -0.63 1.93
CA ASP A 102 9.15 -1.09 1.26
C ASP A 102 9.39 -2.59 1.47
N TYR A 103 9.14 -3.10 2.67
CA TYR A 103 9.27 -4.53 2.95
C TYR A 103 8.34 -5.37 2.06
N VAL A 104 7.07 -5.00 1.96
CA VAL A 104 6.10 -5.74 1.14
C VAL A 104 6.48 -5.68 -0.34
N LEU A 105 6.85 -4.50 -0.83
CA LEU A 105 7.29 -4.35 -2.22
C LEU A 105 8.54 -5.19 -2.50
N LEU A 106 9.52 -5.16 -1.62
CA LEU A 106 10.72 -5.97 -1.74
C LEU A 106 10.40 -7.47 -1.74
N HIS A 107 9.50 -7.89 -0.84
CA HIS A 107 9.05 -9.28 -0.75
C HIS A 107 8.50 -9.76 -2.11
N GLU A 108 7.61 -8.98 -2.71
CA GLU A 108 7.03 -9.35 -4.00
C GLU A 108 8.05 -9.27 -5.15
N LEU A 109 8.95 -8.29 -5.13
CA LEU A 109 10.01 -8.20 -6.13
C LEU A 109 11.03 -9.35 -6.02
N CYS A 110 11.27 -9.87 -4.82
CA CYS A 110 12.10 -11.05 -4.63
C CYS A 110 11.50 -12.28 -5.30
N HIS A 111 10.16 -12.37 -5.37
CA HIS A 111 9.48 -13.45 -6.08
C HIS A 111 9.71 -13.44 -7.59
N LEU A 112 10.12 -12.34 -8.17
CA LEU A 112 10.49 -12.28 -9.59
C LEU A 112 11.74 -13.12 -9.87
N LEU A 113 12.61 -13.29 -8.87
CA LEU A 113 13.83 -14.07 -8.98
C LEU A 113 13.68 -15.46 -8.35
N GLU A 114 13.04 -15.53 -7.18
CA GLU A 114 12.81 -16.75 -6.42
C GLU A 114 11.32 -16.90 -6.10
N HIS A 115 10.63 -17.76 -6.83
CA HIS A 115 9.17 -17.91 -6.72
C HIS A 115 8.71 -18.48 -5.37
N ASN A 116 9.53 -19.30 -4.73
CA ASN A 116 9.23 -19.93 -3.45
C ASN A 116 9.96 -19.24 -2.31
N HIS A 117 9.43 -19.36 -1.11
CA HIS A 117 10.09 -18.89 0.12
C HIS A 117 11.24 -19.82 0.50
N SER A 118 12.19 -19.98 -0.40
CA SER A 118 13.39 -20.81 -0.25
C SER A 118 14.47 -20.09 0.58
N PRO A 119 15.54 -20.78 0.98
CA PRO A 119 16.69 -20.10 1.59
C PRO A 119 17.26 -18.97 0.72
N ARG A 120 17.23 -19.11 -0.60
CA ARG A 120 17.66 -18.05 -1.54
C ARG A 120 16.77 -16.83 -1.48
N PHE A 121 15.45 -17.02 -1.34
CA PHE A 121 14.50 -15.93 -1.16
C PHE A 121 14.83 -15.13 0.11
N TYR A 122 15.00 -15.79 1.22
CA TYR A 122 15.32 -15.13 2.49
C TYR A 122 16.71 -14.48 2.47
N ALA A 123 17.66 -15.04 1.74
CA ALA A 123 18.98 -14.43 1.55
C ALA A 123 18.87 -13.09 0.81
N LEU A 124 17.96 -12.98 -0.17
CA LEU A 124 17.70 -11.71 -0.86
C LEU A 124 17.11 -10.67 0.11
N LEU A 125 16.15 -11.06 0.93
CA LEU A 125 15.60 -10.16 1.94
C LEU A 125 16.69 -9.70 2.91
N ASP A 126 17.50 -10.62 3.42
CA ASP A 126 18.60 -10.31 4.35
C ASP A 126 19.60 -9.33 3.73
N ARG A 127 19.85 -9.44 2.44
CA ARG A 127 20.80 -8.57 1.73
C ARG A 127 20.25 -7.15 1.55
N PHE A 128 19.00 -7.01 1.12
CA PHE A 128 18.45 -5.70 0.73
C PHE A 128 17.65 -5.01 1.85
N MET A 129 17.23 -5.75 2.84
CA MET A 129 16.58 -5.21 4.04
C MET A 129 16.94 -6.08 5.24
N PRO A 130 18.12 -5.93 5.84
CA PRO A 130 18.57 -6.79 6.94
C PRO A 130 17.60 -6.85 8.12
N GLU A 131 16.84 -5.79 8.37
CA GLU A 131 15.86 -5.66 9.46
C GLU A 131 14.44 -6.15 9.09
N TRP A 132 14.28 -6.85 7.97
CA TRP A 132 12.96 -7.22 7.47
C TRP A 132 12.12 -8.03 8.46
N ARG A 133 12.75 -8.84 9.33
CA ARG A 133 12.01 -9.65 10.31
C ARG A 133 11.29 -8.77 11.33
N SER A 134 11.94 -7.74 11.84
CA SER A 134 11.33 -6.79 12.77
C SER A 134 10.27 -5.93 12.10
N VAL A 135 10.50 -5.53 10.84
CA VAL A 135 9.52 -4.78 10.03
C VAL A 135 8.26 -5.63 9.81
N LYS A 136 8.45 -6.89 9.40
CA LYS A 136 7.33 -7.84 9.20
C LYS A 136 6.55 -8.07 10.49
N GLU A 137 7.23 -8.32 11.60
CA GLU A 137 6.60 -8.55 12.89
C GLU A 137 5.73 -7.37 13.32
N ARG A 138 6.24 -6.16 13.16
CA ARG A 138 5.48 -4.94 13.48
C ARG A 138 4.27 -4.77 12.57
N LEU A 139 4.43 -5.02 11.27
CA LEU A 139 3.33 -4.95 10.31
C LEU A 139 2.26 -5.99 10.62
N ASP A 140 2.65 -7.22 10.90
CA ASP A 140 1.73 -8.31 11.26
C ASP A 140 0.95 -7.96 12.54
N GLY A 141 1.60 -7.32 13.52
CA GLY A 141 0.97 -6.85 14.74
C GLY A 141 -0.05 -5.74 14.53
N GLN A 142 0.02 -5.02 13.44
CA GLN A 142 -0.90 -3.94 13.07
C GLN A 142 -1.96 -4.38 12.04
N ALA A 143 -1.87 -5.61 11.54
CA ALA A 143 -2.66 -6.07 10.40
C ALA A 143 -4.17 -5.92 10.62
N GLU A 144 -4.68 -6.37 11.75
CA GLU A 144 -6.11 -6.27 12.06
C GLU A 144 -6.59 -4.83 12.00
N GLN A 145 -5.86 -3.93 12.62
CA GLN A 145 -6.19 -2.50 12.70
C GLN A 145 -6.15 -1.83 11.32
N LEU A 146 -5.15 -2.16 10.50
CA LEU A 146 -4.97 -1.56 9.19
C LEU A 146 -5.95 -2.10 8.15
N LEU A 147 -6.27 -3.40 8.21
CA LEU A 147 -7.14 -4.07 7.23
C LEU A 147 -8.62 -3.77 7.45
N LEU A 148 -9.05 -3.50 8.68
CA LEU A 148 -10.46 -3.25 9.03
C LEU A 148 -10.87 -1.79 8.84
N GLY A 149 -9.95 -0.85 8.75
CA GLY A 149 -10.26 0.56 8.59
C GLY A 149 -10.71 0.91 7.17
N ALA A 150 -11.65 1.83 7.07
CA ALA A 150 -12.02 2.44 5.80
C ALA A 150 -10.88 3.29 5.25
#